data_c5f80d7cdac8646fdb372682a0d52599
#
_entry.id   c5f80d7cdac8646fdb372682a0d52599
#
_cell.length_a   1.000
_cell.length_b   1.000
_cell.length_c   1.000
_cell.angle_alpha   90.00
_cell.angle_beta   90.00
_cell.angle_gamma   90.00
#
_symmetry.space_group_name_H-M   'P 1'
#
loop_
_entity.id
_entity.type
_entity.pdbx_description
1 polymer ?
#
loop_
_entity_poly.entity_id
_entity_poly.type
_entity_poly.pdbx_seq_one_letter_code
_entity_poly.pdbx_strand_id
1 'polypeptide(L)'
;MPEQLSFRLEPALPRPGSLAPMWPTPFPEPFDSGDFLFEPTWGGHRVLAYIDPAERPGDGEVRLVDGTGLDFAPRLPELAGLAVRVAGRSAVLDGELVVVDASGRADDQALRERLTGRPGRPVALLVFDLLHLDGRWLLNNPLEKRRDVLRRVLRPGDEVVMVPAIAGEGRALYDAVVAQGIAGVLARRRTSPYLPGVRSSLWRSIVAGPAPDAQPDDLGANQPRDQQPDLPVSGTAPVLALFRRLPFDEDAAE
;
A
#
# COMPACT_ATOMS: atom_id res chain seq x y z
N MET A 1 13.99 3.10 -51.97
CA MET A 1 13.01 2.72 -50.92
C MET A 1 13.27 3.61 -49.72
N PRO A 2 12.39 4.53 -49.36
CA PRO A 2 12.60 5.29 -48.14
C PRO A 2 12.33 4.40 -46.92
N GLU A 3 13.29 4.32 -46.01
CA GLU A 3 13.15 3.67 -44.70
C GLU A 3 12.05 4.37 -43.92
N GLN A 4 10.99 3.65 -43.62
CA GLN A 4 9.90 4.12 -42.82
C GLN A 4 10.32 4.01 -41.33
N LEU A 5 10.81 5.12 -40.78
CA LEU A 5 11.11 5.23 -39.37
C LEU A 5 9.79 5.10 -38.59
N SER A 6 9.53 3.93 -38.06
CA SER A 6 8.42 3.71 -37.13
C SER A 6 8.81 4.22 -35.72
N PHE A 7 8.41 5.44 -35.40
CA PHE A 7 8.47 5.94 -34.04
C PHE A 7 7.43 5.18 -33.20
N ARG A 8 7.87 4.25 -32.36
CA ARG A 8 7.05 3.77 -31.25
C ARG A 8 7.02 4.88 -30.20
N LEU A 9 5.99 5.69 -30.21
CA LEU A 9 5.64 6.53 -29.06
C LEU A 9 5.29 5.56 -27.92
N GLU A 10 6.22 5.35 -26.99
CA GLU A 10 5.87 4.72 -25.72
C GLU A 10 4.86 5.65 -25.04
N PRO A 11 3.71 5.12 -24.56
CA PRO A 11 2.74 5.96 -23.86
C PRO A 11 3.42 6.58 -22.63
N ALA A 12 3.53 7.89 -22.63
CA ALA A 12 4.14 8.63 -21.54
C ALA A 12 3.43 8.31 -20.21
N LEU A 13 4.17 8.26 -19.11
CA LEU A 13 3.56 8.26 -17.78
C LEU A 13 2.60 9.44 -17.67
N PRO A 14 1.43 9.27 -17.05
CA PRO A 14 0.59 10.41 -16.73
C PRO A 14 1.36 11.35 -15.82
N ARG A 15 1.08 12.62 -15.94
CA ARG A 15 1.62 13.59 -14.98
C ARG A 15 1.18 13.20 -13.57
N PRO A 16 2.06 13.23 -12.58
CA PRO A 16 1.70 13.00 -11.19
C PRO A 16 0.50 13.86 -10.79
N GLY A 17 -0.47 13.24 -10.11
CA GLY A 17 -1.74 13.89 -9.77
C GLY A 17 -2.81 13.88 -10.88
N SER A 18 -2.48 13.46 -12.12
CA SER A 18 -3.50 13.29 -13.18
C SER A 18 -4.27 11.97 -13.10
N LEU A 19 -3.74 10.99 -12.37
CA LEU A 19 -4.39 9.71 -12.10
C LEU A 19 -4.89 9.71 -10.65
N ALA A 20 -6.19 9.58 -10.45
CA ALA A 20 -6.76 9.47 -9.11
C ALA A 20 -6.88 8.00 -8.69
N PRO A 21 -6.68 7.66 -7.40
CA PRO A 21 -6.89 6.30 -6.91
C PRO A 21 -8.31 5.78 -7.14
N MET A 22 -8.45 4.49 -7.41
CA MET A 22 -9.74 3.79 -7.35
C MET A 22 -10.15 3.59 -5.89
N TRP A 23 -11.42 3.82 -5.55
CA TRP A 23 -11.92 3.77 -4.19
C TRP A 23 -12.83 2.57 -3.95
N PRO A 24 -12.73 1.88 -2.81
CA PRO A 24 -13.66 0.85 -2.42
C PRO A 24 -15.01 1.44 -2.00
N THR A 25 -16.07 0.63 -2.11
CA THR A 25 -17.35 0.89 -1.48
C THR A 25 -17.36 0.29 -0.08
N PRO A 26 -17.83 1.00 0.96
CA PRO A 26 -18.03 0.42 2.27
C PRO A 26 -18.94 -0.81 2.21
N PHE A 27 -18.58 -1.84 2.97
CA PHE A 27 -19.34 -3.09 3.07
C PHE A 27 -19.50 -3.47 4.54
N PRO A 28 -20.73 -3.77 5.02
CA PRO A 28 -21.02 -3.79 6.45
C PRO A 28 -20.45 -5.03 7.17
N GLU A 29 -20.33 -6.16 6.49
CA GLU A 29 -20.03 -7.43 7.12
C GLU A 29 -18.91 -8.19 6.41
N PRO A 30 -18.06 -8.94 7.16
CA PRO A 30 -17.08 -9.82 6.54
C PRO A 30 -17.77 -10.97 5.81
N PHE A 31 -17.18 -11.41 4.70
CA PHE A 31 -17.71 -12.47 3.85
C PHE A 31 -16.59 -13.30 3.26
N ASP A 32 -16.92 -14.52 2.83
CA ASP A 32 -16.04 -15.41 2.08
C ASP A 32 -16.49 -15.48 0.63
N SER A 33 -15.54 -15.44 -0.29
CA SER A 33 -15.81 -15.59 -1.73
C SER A 33 -14.55 -15.85 -2.52
N GLY A 34 -14.52 -16.91 -3.31
CA GLY A 34 -13.43 -17.24 -4.24
C GLY A 34 -13.21 -16.19 -5.36
N ASP A 35 -14.20 -15.30 -5.59
CA ASP A 35 -14.09 -14.20 -6.54
C ASP A 35 -13.24 -13.04 -6.05
N PHE A 36 -12.91 -12.99 -4.74
CA PHE A 36 -12.22 -11.87 -4.11
C PHE A 36 -10.87 -12.29 -3.54
N LEU A 37 -9.95 -11.33 -3.55
CA LEU A 37 -8.75 -11.31 -2.73
C LEU A 37 -9.04 -10.41 -1.52
N PHE A 38 -8.70 -10.89 -0.34
CA PHE A 38 -8.87 -10.18 0.91
C PHE A 38 -7.50 -9.78 1.44
N GLU A 39 -7.35 -8.51 1.79
CA GLU A 39 -6.10 -7.88 2.22
C GLU A 39 -6.33 -7.10 3.51
N PRO A 40 -5.41 -7.11 4.46
CA PRO A 40 -5.49 -6.19 5.59
C PRO A 40 -5.25 -4.76 5.10
N THR A 41 -5.89 -3.79 5.75
CA THR A 41 -5.60 -2.36 5.57
C THR A 41 -5.37 -1.72 6.94
N TRP A 42 -4.34 -0.91 7.04
CA TRP A 42 -3.97 -0.23 8.28
C TRP A 42 -4.62 1.14 8.42
N GLY A 43 -5.38 1.57 7.40
CA GLY A 43 -6.02 2.89 7.41
C GLY A 43 -5.02 4.04 7.21
N GLY A 44 -3.87 3.75 6.62
CA GLY A 44 -2.83 4.73 6.35
C GLY A 44 -3.21 5.78 5.31
N HIS A 45 -2.26 6.59 4.88
CA HIS A 45 -2.48 7.62 3.87
C HIS A 45 -2.27 7.07 2.45
N ARG A 46 -3.33 7.03 1.64
CA ARG A 46 -3.31 6.49 0.27
C ARG A 46 -2.53 7.37 -0.68
N VAL A 47 -1.58 6.76 -1.40
CA VAL A 47 -0.80 7.43 -2.45
C VAL A 47 -0.65 6.57 -3.69
N LEU A 48 -0.45 7.23 -4.83
CA LEU A 48 0.15 6.63 -6.02
C LEU A 48 1.63 6.97 -6.02
N ALA A 49 2.48 5.95 -6.00
CA ALA A 49 3.92 6.12 -6.07
C ALA A 49 4.35 6.04 -7.55
N TYR A 50 4.87 7.14 -8.06
CA TYR A 50 5.41 7.25 -9.40
C TYR A 50 6.92 7.08 -9.36
N ILE A 51 7.45 6.24 -10.23
CA ILE A 51 8.87 6.13 -10.54
C ILE A 51 9.03 6.64 -11.97
N ASP A 52 9.67 7.79 -12.12
CA ASP A 52 9.82 8.44 -13.42
C ASP A 52 10.75 7.64 -14.33
N PRO A 53 10.56 7.74 -15.66
CA PRO A 53 11.40 7.04 -16.60
C PRO A 53 12.87 7.43 -16.44
N ALA A 54 13.75 6.42 -16.35
CA ALA A 54 15.18 6.58 -16.25
C ALA A 54 15.90 5.68 -17.28
N GLU A 55 17.16 6.01 -17.58
CA GLU A 55 18.00 5.20 -18.49
C GLU A 55 18.25 3.81 -17.91
N ARG A 56 18.37 3.72 -16.58
CA ARG A 56 18.63 2.47 -15.85
C ARG A 56 17.56 2.23 -14.80
N PRO A 57 17.20 0.97 -14.53
CA PRO A 57 16.37 0.65 -13.36
C PRO A 57 17.03 1.16 -12.07
N GLY A 58 16.24 1.80 -11.22
CA GLY A 58 16.70 2.34 -9.94
C GLY A 58 17.09 3.81 -9.95
N ASP A 59 17.31 4.42 -11.11
CA ASP A 59 17.71 5.84 -11.23
C ASP A 59 16.51 6.80 -11.32
N GLY A 60 15.28 6.26 -11.38
CA GLY A 60 14.06 7.07 -11.52
C GLY A 60 13.77 7.94 -10.29
N GLU A 61 13.34 9.16 -10.51
CA GLU A 61 12.83 10.03 -9.45
C GLU A 61 11.52 9.45 -8.90
N VAL A 62 11.38 9.49 -7.57
CA VAL A 62 10.20 8.98 -6.87
C VAL A 62 9.30 10.14 -6.48
N ARG A 63 8.00 10.01 -6.76
CA ARG A 63 6.96 10.91 -6.26
C ARG A 63 5.83 10.10 -5.60
N LEU A 64 5.31 10.61 -4.49
CA LEU A 64 4.29 9.97 -3.67
C LEU A 64 3.07 10.87 -3.62
N VAL A 65 2.16 10.71 -4.56
CA VAL A 65 1.07 11.67 -4.81
C VAL A 65 -0.25 11.12 -4.30
N ASP A 66 -0.93 11.89 -3.44
CA ASP A 66 -2.25 11.52 -2.94
C ASP A 66 -3.40 11.88 -3.91
N GLY A 67 -4.64 11.57 -3.50
CA GLY A 67 -5.84 11.87 -4.29
C GLY A 67 -6.12 13.37 -4.49
N THR A 68 -5.43 14.27 -3.77
CA THR A 68 -5.52 15.74 -3.94
C THR A 68 -4.45 16.29 -4.87
N GLY A 69 -3.48 15.47 -5.27
CA GLY A 69 -2.34 15.86 -6.07
C GLY A 69 -1.13 16.37 -5.27
N LEU A 70 -1.16 16.24 -3.94
CA LEU A 70 -0.03 16.62 -3.08
C LEU A 70 1.04 15.53 -3.12
N ASP A 71 2.30 15.95 -3.40
CA ASP A 71 3.47 15.07 -3.37
C ASP A 71 4.15 15.09 -2.00
N PHE A 72 4.29 13.92 -1.39
CA PHE A 72 4.92 13.72 -0.09
C PHE A 72 6.39 13.28 -0.17
N ALA A 73 6.90 12.89 -1.35
CA ALA A 73 8.27 12.39 -1.49
C ALA A 73 9.34 13.33 -0.89
N PRO A 74 9.25 14.67 -1.05
CA PRO A 74 10.23 15.58 -0.45
C PRO A 74 10.27 15.57 1.10
N ARG A 75 9.23 15.04 1.75
CA ARG A 75 9.11 14.96 3.21
C ARG A 75 9.48 13.58 3.77
N LEU A 76 9.66 12.60 2.89
CA LEU A 76 9.85 11.18 3.22
C LEU A 76 11.13 10.64 2.56
N PRO A 77 12.32 11.12 2.97
CA PRO A 77 13.60 10.74 2.36
C PRO A 77 13.89 9.24 2.45
N GLU A 78 13.30 8.53 3.43
CA GLU A 78 13.40 7.08 3.56
C GLU A 78 12.80 6.32 2.37
N LEU A 79 11.86 6.92 1.64
CA LEU A 79 11.24 6.34 0.46
C LEU A 79 11.89 6.76 -0.87
N ALA A 80 12.92 7.61 -0.84
CA ALA A 80 13.63 8.03 -2.05
C ALA A 80 14.27 6.84 -2.80
N GLY A 81 14.62 5.77 -2.08
CA GLY A 81 15.17 4.54 -2.64
C GLY A 81 14.16 3.59 -3.29
N LEU A 82 12.87 3.94 -3.36
CA LEU A 82 11.82 3.06 -3.90
C LEU A 82 12.11 2.61 -5.34
N ALA A 83 12.73 3.46 -6.18
CA ALA A 83 13.07 3.12 -7.55
C ALA A 83 14.00 1.89 -7.65
N VAL A 84 14.92 1.72 -6.70
CA VAL A 84 15.84 0.56 -6.64
C VAL A 84 15.08 -0.74 -6.31
N ARG A 85 13.92 -0.64 -5.66
CA ARG A 85 13.10 -1.79 -5.28
C ARG A 85 12.24 -2.32 -6.42
N VAL A 86 12.11 -1.57 -7.51
CA VAL A 86 11.28 -1.97 -8.65
C VAL A 86 12.16 -2.40 -9.82
N ALA A 87 11.98 -3.63 -10.29
CA ALA A 87 12.68 -4.15 -11.46
C ALA A 87 12.04 -3.60 -12.75
N GLY A 88 12.21 -2.30 -12.97
CA GLY A 88 11.70 -1.53 -14.11
C GLY A 88 12.34 -0.16 -14.17
N ARG A 89 12.25 0.52 -15.32
CA ARG A 89 12.75 1.89 -15.51
C ARG A 89 11.71 2.94 -15.16
N SER A 90 10.44 2.56 -15.18
CA SER A 90 9.33 3.42 -14.80
C SER A 90 8.16 2.61 -14.27
N ALA A 91 7.47 3.12 -13.24
CA ALA A 91 6.31 2.43 -12.67
C ALA A 91 5.31 3.41 -12.06
N VAL A 92 4.06 2.96 -11.91
CA VAL A 92 3.08 3.57 -11.00
C VAL A 92 2.52 2.47 -10.11
N LEU A 93 2.77 2.61 -8.82
CA LEU A 93 2.29 1.71 -7.78
C LEU A 93 1.14 2.36 -7.03
N ASP A 94 0.20 1.55 -6.53
CA ASP A 94 -0.86 2.01 -5.66
C ASP A 94 -0.65 1.41 -4.26
N GLY A 95 -0.66 2.26 -3.24
CA GLY A 95 -0.35 1.84 -1.88
C GLY A 95 -0.83 2.80 -0.81
N GLU A 96 -0.52 2.46 0.44
CA GLU A 96 -0.75 3.33 1.59
C GLU A 96 0.54 3.57 2.37
N LEU A 97 0.75 4.81 2.81
CA LEU A 97 1.82 5.20 3.71
C LEU A 97 1.39 4.89 5.14
N VAL A 98 2.27 4.28 5.91
CA VAL A 98 2.01 3.95 7.32
C VAL A 98 3.24 4.27 8.17
N VAL A 99 3.00 4.62 9.43
CA VAL A 99 3.99 4.55 10.50
C VAL A 99 3.51 3.46 11.46
N VAL A 100 4.39 2.57 11.84
CA VAL A 100 4.05 1.51 12.80
C VAL A 100 4.77 1.72 14.12
N ASP A 101 4.11 1.39 15.22
CA ASP A 101 4.70 1.40 16.54
C ASP A 101 5.53 0.13 16.79
N ALA A 102 6.15 0.04 17.98
CA ALA A 102 6.96 -1.12 18.37
C ALA A 102 6.15 -2.43 18.47
N SER A 103 4.82 -2.34 18.58
CA SER A 103 3.91 -3.50 18.60
C SER A 103 3.44 -3.90 17.20
N GLY A 104 3.82 -3.14 16.16
CA GLY A 104 3.39 -3.36 14.78
C GLY A 104 2.01 -2.82 14.46
N ARG A 105 1.45 -1.91 15.28
CA ARG A 105 0.18 -1.23 15.00
C ARG A 105 0.42 0.07 14.26
N ALA A 106 -0.54 0.46 13.43
CA ALA A 106 -0.51 1.77 12.80
C ALA A 106 -0.57 2.90 13.84
N ASP A 107 0.26 3.92 13.65
CA ASP A 107 0.27 5.14 14.44
C ASP A 107 -0.09 6.32 13.55
N ASP A 108 -1.38 6.62 13.50
CA ASP A 108 -1.93 7.68 12.66
C ASP A 108 -1.44 9.07 13.04
N GLN A 109 -1.14 9.30 14.33
CA GLN A 109 -0.62 10.58 14.77
C GLN A 109 0.81 10.78 14.26
N ALA A 110 1.67 9.80 14.47
CA ALA A 110 3.03 9.85 13.96
C ALA A 110 3.05 9.97 12.44
N LEU A 111 2.17 9.25 11.73
CA LEU A 111 2.04 9.40 10.27
C LEU A 111 1.68 10.84 9.88
N ARG A 112 0.63 11.43 10.50
CA ARG A 112 0.26 12.82 10.22
C ARG A 112 1.42 13.79 10.44
N GLU A 113 2.17 13.63 11.52
CA GLU A 113 3.34 14.47 11.81
C GLU A 113 4.42 14.30 10.74
N ARG A 114 4.73 13.09 10.32
CA ARG A 114 5.68 12.80 9.24
C ARG A 114 5.26 13.45 7.92
N LEU A 115 3.97 13.36 7.57
CA LEU A 115 3.42 13.96 6.35
C LEU A 115 3.50 15.50 6.34
N THR A 116 3.62 16.16 7.49
CA THR A 116 3.92 17.60 7.57
C THR A 116 5.42 17.92 7.47
N GLY A 117 6.28 16.92 7.38
CA GLY A 117 7.74 17.07 7.32
C GLY A 117 8.42 17.09 8.70
N ARG A 118 7.70 16.79 9.78
CA ARG A 118 8.34 16.66 11.11
C ARG A 118 9.19 15.38 11.15
N PRO A 119 10.37 15.42 11.78
CA PRO A 119 11.15 14.21 12.01
C PRO A 119 10.41 13.24 12.94
N GLY A 120 10.68 11.94 12.79
CA GLY A 120 10.04 10.91 13.59
C GLY A 120 10.37 9.51 13.07
N ARG A 121 9.60 8.52 13.50
CA ARG A 121 9.75 7.15 13.01
C ARG A 121 9.59 7.09 11.48
N PRO A 122 10.32 6.19 10.79
CA PRO A 122 10.25 6.09 9.33
C PRO A 122 8.84 5.71 8.87
N VAL A 123 8.45 6.25 7.73
CA VAL A 123 7.23 5.89 7.01
C VAL A 123 7.55 4.73 6.08
N ALA A 124 6.66 3.77 6.01
CA ALA A 124 6.73 2.68 5.04
C ALA A 124 5.59 2.77 4.02
N LEU A 125 5.83 2.26 2.82
CA LEU A 125 4.84 2.13 1.76
C LEU A 125 4.35 0.68 1.67
N LEU A 126 3.07 0.46 1.93
CA LEU A 126 2.39 -0.82 1.74
C LEU A 126 1.76 -0.84 0.34
N VAL A 127 2.35 -1.60 -0.58
CA VAL A 127 1.93 -1.65 -1.99
C VAL A 127 0.96 -2.79 -2.20
N PHE A 128 -0.16 -2.54 -2.85
CA PHE A 128 -1.17 -3.57 -3.15
C PHE A 128 -1.54 -3.65 -4.64
N ASP A 129 -1.15 -2.70 -5.49
CA ASP A 129 -1.42 -2.76 -6.92
C ASP A 129 -0.30 -2.14 -7.77
N LEU A 130 -0.22 -2.54 -9.04
CA LEU A 130 0.70 -2.00 -10.06
C LEU A 130 -0.13 -1.55 -11.26
N LEU A 131 -0.03 -0.27 -11.60
CA LEU A 131 -0.87 0.35 -12.61
C LEU A 131 -0.15 0.58 -13.93
N HIS A 132 1.16 0.79 -13.88
CA HIS A 132 2.02 1.02 -15.04
C HIS A 132 3.40 0.41 -14.81
N LEU A 133 4.00 -0.12 -15.85
CA LEU A 133 5.38 -0.62 -15.86
C LEU A 133 5.99 -0.43 -17.27
N ASP A 134 7.12 0.25 -17.36
CA ASP A 134 7.94 0.41 -18.58
C ASP A 134 7.12 0.74 -19.83
N GLY A 135 6.37 1.85 -19.78
CA GLY A 135 5.55 2.32 -20.90
C GLY A 135 4.22 1.56 -21.09
N ARG A 136 3.91 0.56 -20.27
CA ARG A 136 2.69 -0.25 -20.42
C ARG A 136 1.70 -0.01 -19.29
N TRP A 137 0.50 0.44 -19.64
CA TRP A 137 -0.63 0.54 -18.72
C TRP A 137 -1.22 -0.84 -18.44
N LEU A 138 -1.47 -1.14 -17.17
CA LEU A 138 -2.06 -2.39 -16.71
C LEU A 138 -3.51 -2.22 -16.23
N LEU A 139 -4.08 -1.03 -16.34
CA LEU A 139 -5.40 -0.68 -15.77
C LEU A 139 -6.52 -1.64 -16.21
N ASN A 140 -6.50 -2.10 -17.46
CA ASN A 140 -7.50 -3.01 -17.99
C ASN A 140 -7.24 -4.50 -17.68
N ASN A 141 -6.08 -4.81 -17.10
CA ASN A 141 -5.77 -6.18 -16.71
C ASN A 141 -6.56 -6.56 -15.46
N PRO A 142 -6.95 -7.84 -15.29
CA PRO A 142 -7.47 -8.35 -14.03
C PRO A 142 -6.52 -8.05 -12.86
N LEU A 143 -7.07 -7.74 -11.68
CA LEU A 143 -6.31 -7.49 -10.46
C LEU A 143 -5.27 -8.58 -10.18
N GLU A 144 -5.67 -9.85 -10.26
CA GLU A 144 -4.75 -10.98 -10.04
C GLU A 144 -3.51 -10.91 -10.96
N LYS A 145 -3.69 -10.53 -12.23
CA LYS A 145 -2.58 -10.40 -13.19
C LYS A 145 -1.68 -9.20 -12.87
N ARG A 146 -2.25 -8.08 -12.41
CA ARG A 146 -1.48 -6.93 -11.98
C ARG A 146 -0.64 -7.27 -10.74
N ARG A 147 -1.23 -7.99 -9.79
CA ARG A 147 -0.53 -8.47 -8.59
C ARG A 147 0.56 -9.51 -8.90
N ASP A 148 0.33 -10.40 -9.88
CA ASP A 148 1.38 -11.34 -10.33
C ASP A 148 2.58 -10.61 -10.93
N VAL A 149 2.36 -9.50 -11.66
CA VAL A 149 3.45 -8.66 -12.16
C VAL A 149 4.13 -7.94 -11.00
N LEU A 150 3.35 -7.34 -10.09
CA LEU A 150 3.87 -6.64 -8.91
C LEU A 150 4.81 -7.54 -8.09
N ARG A 151 4.40 -8.77 -7.78
CA ARG A 151 5.20 -9.75 -7.02
C ARG A 151 6.55 -10.05 -7.67
N ARG A 152 6.61 -10.04 -9.02
CA ARG A 152 7.85 -10.30 -9.75
C ARG A 152 8.79 -9.11 -9.83
N VAL A 153 8.25 -7.87 -9.78
CA VAL A 153 9.05 -6.67 -10.01
C VAL A 153 9.35 -5.90 -8.73
N LEU A 154 8.54 -6.03 -7.68
CA LEU A 154 8.78 -5.35 -6.41
C LEU A 154 9.63 -6.23 -5.49
N ARG A 155 10.79 -5.71 -5.11
CA ARG A 155 11.67 -6.31 -4.11
C ARG A 155 11.34 -5.70 -2.75
N PRO A 156 10.85 -6.47 -1.78
CA PRO A 156 10.53 -5.93 -0.47
C PRO A 156 11.78 -5.40 0.24
N GLY A 157 11.57 -4.42 1.11
CA GLY A 157 12.59 -3.81 1.94
C GLY A 157 11.96 -3.26 3.21
N ASP A 158 12.78 -2.62 4.05
CA ASP A 158 12.32 -2.05 5.32
C ASP A 158 11.28 -0.95 5.11
N GLU A 159 11.39 -0.24 3.98
CA GLU A 159 10.58 0.91 3.62
C GLU A 159 9.42 0.58 2.69
N VAL A 160 9.40 -0.62 2.08
CA VAL A 160 8.35 -1.01 1.13
C VAL A 160 8.09 -2.50 1.16
N VAL A 161 6.81 -2.87 1.20
CA VAL A 161 6.37 -4.27 1.10
C VAL A 161 5.10 -4.37 0.27
N MET A 162 4.93 -5.50 -0.40
CA MET A 162 3.67 -5.86 -1.02
C MET A 162 2.71 -6.39 0.03
N VAL A 163 1.51 -5.81 0.12
CA VAL A 163 0.46 -6.32 1.02
C VAL A 163 0.08 -7.74 0.59
N PRO A 164 0.16 -8.74 1.48
CA PRO A 164 -0.28 -10.09 1.16
C PRO A 164 -1.81 -10.15 1.01
N ALA A 165 -2.31 -11.16 0.31
CA ALA A 165 -3.72 -11.36 0.08
C ALA A 165 -4.11 -12.82 0.20
N ILE A 166 -5.26 -13.09 0.79
CA ILE A 166 -5.86 -14.41 0.90
C ILE A 166 -7.02 -14.51 -0.10
N ALA A 167 -7.12 -15.61 -0.82
CA ALA A 167 -8.25 -15.88 -1.69
C ALA A 167 -9.34 -16.65 -0.94
N GLY A 168 -10.56 -16.16 -0.97
CA GLY A 168 -11.72 -16.91 -0.47
C GLY A 168 -12.08 -16.70 1.01
N GLU A 169 -11.10 -16.49 1.89
CA GLU A 169 -11.24 -16.56 3.35
C GLU A 169 -11.29 -15.18 4.02
N GLY A 170 -12.26 -14.36 3.66
CA GLY A 170 -12.36 -12.99 4.17
C GLY A 170 -12.78 -12.90 5.63
N ARG A 171 -13.60 -13.83 6.13
CA ARG A 171 -14.01 -13.89 7.55
C ARG A 171 -12.85 -14.22 8.46
N ALA A 172 -12.05 -15.23 8.12
CA ALA A 172 -10.88 -15.62 8.89
C ALA A 172 -9.85 -14.48 8.97
N LEU A 173 -9.61 -13.79 7.84
CA LEU A 173 -8.74 -12.62 7.85
C LEU A 173 -9.33 -11.48 8.70
N TYR A 174 -10.64 -11.23 8.63
CA TYR A 174 -11.29 -10.19 9.42
C TYR A 174 -11.12 -10.45 10.92
N ASP A 175 -11.36 -11.69 11.38
CA ASP A 175 -11.19 -12.05 12.79
C ASP A 175 -9.75 -11.84 13.25
N ALA A 176 -8.76 -12.20 12.42
CA ALA A 176 -7.36 -11.98 12.72
C ALA A 176 -6.99 -10.48 12.76
N VAL A 177 -7.56 -9.67 11.86
CA VAL A 177 -7.39 -8.22 11.80
C VAL A 177 -7.95 -7.55 13.05
N VAL A 178 -9.17 -7.93 13.47
CA VAL A 178 -9.80 -7.42 14.71
C VAL A 178 -8.96 -7.78 15.93
N ALA A 179 -8.53 -9.05 16.05
CA ALA A 179 -7.72 -9.53 17.18
C ALA A 179 -6.38 -8.77 17.32
N GLN A 180 -5.85 -8.22 16.24
CA GLN A 180 -4.59 -7.49 16.21
C GLN A 180 -4.76 -5.97 16.26
N GLY A 181 -5.99 -5.46 16.27
CA GLY A 181 -6.27 -4.04 16.26
C GLY A 181 -5.85 -3.35 14.96
N ILE A 182 -5.92 -4.05 13.81
CA ILE A 182 -5.70 -3.51 12.48
C ILE A 182 -7.01 -2.88 11.99
N ALA A 183 -6.93 -1.83 11.15
CA ALA A 183 -8.08 -0.98 10.80
C ALA A 183 -9.20 -1.69 10.03
N GLY A 184 -8.89 -2.74 9.25
CA GLY A 184 -9.92 -3.46 8.52
C GLY A 184 -9.39 -4.37 7.41
N VAL A 185 -10.32 -4.81 6.57
CA VAL A 185 -10.05 -5.67 5.41
C VAL A 185 -10.51 -4.98 4.14
N LEU A 186 -9.69 -5.02 3.12
CA LEU A 186 -10.03 -4.63 1.77
C LEU A 186 -10.27 -5.89 0.93
N ALA A 187 -11.52 -6.09 0.49
CA ALA A 187 -11.89 -7.18 -0.42
C ALA A 187 -11.91 -6.64 -1.85
N ARG A 188 -11.07 -7.19 -2.74
CA ARG A 188 -10.96 -6.75 -4.13
C ARG A 188 -11.26 -7.90 -5.09
N ARG A 189 -12.15 -7.67 -6.04
CA ARG A 189 -12.53 -8.69 -7.01
C ARG A 189 -11.34 -9.05 -7.89
N ARG A 190 -10.99 -10.34 -7.95
CA ARG A 190 -9.79 -10.87 -8.64
C ARG A 190 -9.71 -10.46 -10.11
N THR A 191 -10.87 -10.43 -10.79
CA THR A 191 -10.97 -10.09 -12.21
C THR A 191 -11.17 -8.60 -12.49
N SER A 192 -11.17 -7.73 -11.44
CA SER A 192 -11.47 -6.31 -11.62
C SER A 192 -10.38 -5.58 -12.41
N PRO A 193 -10.77 -4.72 -13.37
CA PRO A 193 -9.89 -3.68 -13.87
C PRO A 193 -9.62 -2.65 -12.76
N TYR A 194 -8.68 -1.77 -12.99
CA TYR A 194 -8.48 -0.57 -12.18
C TYR A 194 -9.23 0.60 -12.81
N LEU A 195 -10.13 1.23 -12.06
CA LEU A 195 -10.98 2.33 -12.52
C LEU A 195 -10.55 3.64 -11.83
N PRO A 196 -9.64 4.42 -12.43
CA PRO A 196 -9.11 5.63 -11.81
C PRO A 196 -10.21 6.61 -11.40
N GLY A 197 -10.14 7.12 -10.17
CA GLY A 197 -11.08 8.10 -9.61
C GLY A 197 -12.48 7.56 -9.29
N VAL A 198 -12.77 6.30 -9.60
CA VAL A 198 -14.10 5.71 -9.42
C VAL A 198 -14.20 5.00 -8.08
N ARG A 199 -15.31 5.25 -7.34
CA ARG A 199 -15.74 4.41 -6.23
C ARG A 199 -16.54 3.23 -6.78
N SER A 200 -16.09 2.01 -6.53
CA SER A 200 -16.68 0.82 -7.14
C SER A 200 -16.87 -0.32 -6.14
N SER A 201 -17.99 -1.04 -6.27
CA SER A 201 -18.28 -2.26 -5.51
C SER A 201 -17.44 -3.47 -5.93
N LEU A 202 -16.64 -3.35 -6.98
CA LEU A 202 -15.59 -4.32 -7.30
C LEU A 202 -14.54 -4.39 -6.19
N TRP A 203 -14.39 -3.31 -5.44
CA TRP A 203 -13.58 -3.21 -4.23
C TRP A 203 -14.49 -2.86 -3.04
N ARG A 204 -14.32 -3.54 -1.92
CA ARG A 204 -15.14 -3.38 -0.73
C ARG A 204 -14.25 -3.17 0.49
N SER A 205 -14.52 -2.15 1.29
CA SER A 205 -13.83 -1.91 2.55
C SER A 205 -14.70 -2.37 3.72
N ILE A 206 -14.14 -3.20 4.57
CA ILE A 206 -14.78 -3.73 5.77
C ILE A 206 -13.96 -3.21 6.95
N VAL A 207 -14.53 -2.28 7.71
CA VAL A 207 -13.86 -1.68 8.86
C VAL A 207 -13.90 -2.68 10.02
N ALA A 208 -12.77 -2.87 10.69
CA ALA A 208 -12.73 -3.64 11.92
C ALA A 208 -13.55 -2.92 13.01
N GLY A 209 -14.45 -3.66 13.64
CA GLY A 209 -15.13 -3.15 14.84
C GLY A 209 -14.16 -3.00 16.01
N PRO A 210 -14.56 -2.33 17.13
CA PRO A 210 -13.77 -2.34 18.34
C PRO A 210 -13.53 -3.79 18.78
N ALA A 211 -12.29 -4.07 19.23
CA ALA A 211 -11.94 -5.39 19.74
C ALA A 211 -12.95 -5.84 20.82
N PRO A 212 -13.39 -7.12 20.84
CA PRO A 212 -14.43 -7.59 21.78
C PRO A 212 -14.15 -7.33 23.26
N ASP A 213 -12.89 -7.10 23.62
CA ASP A 213 -12.42 -6.85 24.99
C ASP A 213 -12.11 -5.37 25.29
N ALA A 214 -12.38 -4.45 24.36
CA ALA A 214 -12.25 -3.02 24.61
C ALA A 214 -13.40 -2.58 25.52
N GLN A 215 -13.10 -2.32 26.79
CA GLN A 215 -14.08 -1.78 27.72
C GLN A 215 -14.51 -0.38 27.26
N PRO A 216 -15.79 0.02 27.45
CA PRO A 216 -16.31 1.32 27.03
C PRO A 216 -15.54 2.53 27.56
N ASP A 217 -14.78 2.37 28.65
CA ASP A 217 -14.01 3.42 29.29
C ASP A 217 -12.71 3.79 28.58
N ASP A 218 -12.23 2.97 27.63
CA ASP A 218 -11.01 3.25 26.85
C ASP A 218 -11.22 4.25 25.69
N LEU A 219 -12.46 4.61 25.41
CA LEU A 219 -12.80 5.59 24.34
C LEU A 219 -12.78 7.05 24.82
N GLY A 220 -12.45 7.33 26.08
CA GLY A 220 -12.64 8.65 26.69
C GLY A 220 -11.49 9.26 27.49
N ALA A 221 -10.33 8.65 27.57
CA ALA A 221 -9.22 9.20 28.36
C ALA A 221 -8.02 9.55 27.50
N ASN A 222 -7.92 10.83 27.19
CA ASN A 222 -6.70 11.48 26.70
C ASN A 222 -5.67 11.51 27.84
N GLN A 223 -5.03 10.37 28.17
CA GLN A 223 -3.90 10.33 29.11
C GLN A 223 -2.61 10.56 28.32
N PRO A 224 -1.75 11.50 28.76
CA PRO A 224 -0.41 11.62 28.23
C PRO A 224 0.34 10.33 28.54
N ARG A 225 0.66 9.55 27.51
CA ARG A 225 1.51 8.36 27.65
C ARG A 225 2.91 8.82 28.01
N ASP A 226 3.31 8.50 29.21
CA ASP A 226 4.66 8.69 29.72
C ASP A 226 5.71 8.14 28.74
N GLN A 227 6.78 8.89 28.63
CA GLN A 227 7.97 8.64 27.85
C GLN A 227 8.47 7.21 28.05
N GLN A 228 8.23 6.34 27.10
CA GLN A 228 9.00 5.12 26.98
C GLN A 228 10.38 5.47 26.41
N PRO A 229 11.47 4.93 27.01
CA PRO A 229 12.82 5.27 26.56
C PRO A 229 13.04 4.83 25.12
N ASP A 230 13.68 5.71 24.34
CA ASP A 230 14.16 5.43 22.99
C ASP A 230 14.99 4.14 22.99
N LEU A 231 14.42 3.07 22.45
CA LEU A 231 15.20 1.89 22.14
C LEU A 231 16.02 2.18 20.89
N PRO A 232 17.29 1.75 20.85
CA PRO A 232 18.17 2.04 19.74
C PRO A 232 17.60 1.45 18.45
N VAL A 233 17.61 2.27 17.41
CA VAL A 233 17.23 1.90 16.03
C VAL A 233 18.26 0.87 15.52
N SER A 234 18.03 -0.39 15.79
CA SER A 234 18.80 -1.49 15.22
C SER A 234 17.89 -2.31 14.31
N GLY A 235 18.11 -2.11 13.04
CA GLY A 235 17.70 -2.76 11.84
C GLY A 235 16.99 -4.13 11.94
N THR A 236 15.68 -4.14 12.06
CA THR A 236 14.85 -5.18 11.46
C THR A 236 13.49 -4.53 11.20
N ALA A 237 13.07 -4.53 9.95
CA ALA A 237 11.94 -3.76 9.47
C ALA A 237 10.69 -3.99 10.31
N PRO A 238 10.20 -2.99 11.05
CA PRO A 238 8.94 -3.11 11.77
C PRO A 238 7.77 -3.45 10.83
N VAL A 239 7.87 -3.08 9.56
CA VAL A 239 6.84 -3.33 8.54
C VAL A 239 6.68 -4.82 8.21
N LEU A 240 7.77 -5.60 8.12
CA LEU A 240 7.67 -7.05 7.93
C LEU A 240 7.07 -7.76 9.16
N ALA A 241 7.20 -7.18 10.35
CA ALA A 241 6.56 -7.71 11.55
C ALA A 241 5.02 -7.61 11.51
N LEU A 242 4.46 -6.68 10.71
CA LEU A 242 3.02 -6.54 10.51
C LEU A 242 2.37 -7.81 9.97
N PHE A 243 3.09 -8.57 9.15
CA PHE A 243 2.53 -9.74 8.44
C PHE A 243 2.74 -11.06 9.17
N ARG A 244 3.70 -11.14 10.12
CA ARG A 244 4.05 -12.39 10.82
C ARG A 244 2.94 -12.97 11.70
N ARG A 245 1.92 -12.22 12.03
CA ARG A 245 0.81 -12.62 12.91
C ARG A 245 -0.49 -12.85 12.16
N LEU A 246 -0.51 -12.60 10.85
CA LEU A 246 -1.69 -12.81 10.02
C LEU A 246 -1.64 -14.24 9.42
N PRO A 247 -2.79 -14.85 9.11
CA PRO A 247 -2.88 -16.20 8.57
C PRO A 247 -2.51 -16.24 7.08
N PHE A 248 -1.29 -15.82 6.75
CA PHE A 248 -0.73 -15.97 5.41
C PHE A 248 0.21 -17.18 5.41
N ASP A 249 0.18 -17.98 4.34
CA ASP A 249 1.17 -19.04 4.14
C ASP A 249 2.57 -18.41 4.09
N GLU A 250 3.53 -19.01 4.81
CA GLU A 250 4.93 -18.53 4.88
C GLU A 250 5.60 -18.45 3.50
N ASP A 251 5.10 -19.18 2.51
CA ASP A 251 5.58 -19.19 1.11
C ASP A 251 5.22 -17.94 0.30
N ALA A 252 4.41 -17.02 0.83
CA ALA A 252 4.04 -15.78 0.14
C ALA A 252 5.05 -14.64 0.33
N ALA A 253 6.06 -14.83 1.17
CA ALA A 253 7.04 -13.81 1.56
C ALA A 253 8.47 -14.06 1.04
N GLU A 254 8.71 -15.15 0.23
CA GLU A 254 9.98 -15.37 -0.48
C GLU A 254 10.02 -14.79 -1.90
#